data_2155dce6adeb92ed07a99930b2dfaf36
#
_entry.id   2155dce6adeb92ed07a99930b2dfaf36
#
_cell.length_a   1.000
_cell.length_b   1.000
_cell.length_c   1.000
_cell.angle_alpha   90.00
_cell.angle_beta   90.00
_cell.angle_gamma   90.00
#
_symmetry.space_group_name_H-M   'P 1'
#
loop_
_entity.id
_entity.type
_entity.pdbx_description
1 polymer ?
#
loop_
_entity_poly.entity_id
_entity_poly.type
_entity_poly.pdbx_seq_one_letter_code
_entity_poly.pdbx_strand_id
1 'polypeptide(L)'
;MTTSLRSLICLLMLPAIYCISSAAAANSWEEAEAKVKKNPLKDAYFGETHVHTGVSMDAFIAGNRLTPEDAYRFAKGEKMMVNGSMHKIKRPLDFVAVTDHSEFMGEAYSLMNEGAPGYDHEIAKAFREAKDLTTALKLYNQYVLTPLAGGGSPHPDFYQGTEAVKSTWQKNIEATEAHYEPGKFTTIHAYEWTSAPGGANQHRNIL
;
A
#
# COMPACT_ATOMS: atom_id res chain seq x y z
N MET A 1 51.76 11.70 -12.41
CA MET A 1 50.83 10.69 -11.85
C MET A 1 50.22 11.29 -10.60
N THR A 2 49.10 11.97 -10.76
CA THR A 2 48.31 12.57 -9.65
C THR A 2 46.86 12.13 -9.81
N THR A 3 46.55 10.98 -9.23
CA THR A 3 45.18 10.48 -9.16
C THR A 3 44.41 11.28 -8.12
N SER A 4 43.36 11.86 -8.60
CA SER A 4 42.50 12.83 -7.96
C SER A 4 41.84 12.30 -6.65
N LEU A 5 42.15 12.96 -5.55
CA LEU A 5 41.57 12.80 -4.21
C LEU A 5 40.07 13.23 -4.14
N ARG A 6 39.50 13.69 -5.26
CA ARG A 6 38.12 14.22 -5.33
C ARG A 6 37.04 13.18 -5.46
N SER A 7 37.36 11.97 -5.94
CA SER A 7 36.36 10.90 -6.13
C SER A 7 36.03 10.11 -4.86
N LEU A 8 36.86 10.17 -3.83
CA LEU A 8 36.64 9.40 -2.58
C LEU A 8 35.76 10.12 -1.57
N ILE A 9 35.62 11.44 -1.70
CA ILE A 9 34.82 12.25 -0.75
C ILE A 9 33.31 12.18 -1.08
N CYS A 10 32.94 11.96 -2.34
CA CYS A 10 31.51 11.87 -2.72
C CYS A 10 30.82 10.57 -2.30
N LEU A 11 31.58 9.47 -2.13
CA LEU A 11 30.99 8.16 -1.82
C LEU A 11 30.70 7.96 -0.32
N LEU A 12 31.31 8.76 0.56
CA LEU A 12 31.11 8.69 2.02
C LEU A 12 30.01 9.63 2.55
N MET A 13 29.53 10.56 1.74
CA MET A 13 28.50 11.52 2.18
C MET A 13 27.05 11.06 1.94
N LEU A 14 26.79 10.11 1.03
CA LEU A 14 25.43 9.65 0.70
C LEU A 14 24.69 8.92 1.86
N PRO A 15 25.33 8.03 2.64
CA PRO A 15 24.59 7.37 3.73
C PRO A 15 24.30 8.29 4.92
N ALA A 16 25.12 9.34 5.14
CA ALA A 16 24.91 10.27 6.25
C ALA A 16 23.71 11.22 6.03
N ILE A 17 23.42 11.58 4.77
CA ILE A 17 22.29 12.47 4.44
C ILE A 17 20.95 11.72 4.61
N TYR A 18 20.90 10.44 4.28
CA TYR A 18 19.68 9.64 4.45
C TYR A 18 19.32 9.39 5.92
N CYS A 19 20.32 9.15 6.77
CA CYS A 19 20.09 9.00 8.22
C CYS A 19 19.69 10.30 8.91
N ILE A 20 20.17 11.44 8.43
CA ILE A 20 19.84 12.75 9.03
C ILE A 20 18.40 13.15 8.70
N SER A 21 17.90 12.85 7.50
CA SER A 21 16.52 13.20 7.13
C SER A 21 15.47 12.37 7.89
N SER A 22 15.70 11.10 8.12
CA SER A 22 14.77 10.26 8.90
C SER A 22 14.76 10.59 10.38
N ALA A 23 15.90 10.90 10.97
CA ALA A 23 15.99 11.33 12.37
C ALA A 23 15.36 12.72 12.59
N ALA A 24 15.50 13.65 11.64
CA ALA A 24 14.89 14.97 11.70
C ALA A 24 13.35 14.91 11.55
N ALA A 25 12.83 13.99 10.74
CA ALA A 25 11.38 13.78 10.59
C ALA A 25 10.77 13.18 11.87
N ALA A 26 11.41 12.16 12.45
CA ALA A 26 10.98 11.54 13.72
C ALA A 26 10.92 12.58 14.86
N ASN A 27 11.96 13.38 15.03
CA ASN A 27 11.98 14.45 16.04
C ASN A 27 10.86 15.50 15.83
N SER A 28 10.47 15.75 14.57
CA SER A 28 9.39 16.72 14.26
C SER A 28 8.01 16.19 14.65
N TRP A 29 7.76 14.90 14.55
CA TRP A 29 6.49 14.29 14.96
C TRP A 29 6.37 14.20 16.48
N GLU A 30 7.41 13.78 17.19
CA GLU A 30 7.44 13.77 18.66
C GLU A 30 7.17 15.17 19.24
N GLU A 31 7.78 16.20 18.66
CA GLU A 31 7.53 17.59 19.06
C GLU A 31 6.10 18.05 18.76
N ALA A 32 5.51 17.60 17.65
CA ALA A 32 4.13 17.92 17.31
C ALA A 32 3.14 17.19 18.21
N GLU A 33 3.38 15.91 18.49
CA GLU A 33 2.58 15.12 19.43
C GLU A 33 2.59 15.67 20.85
N ALA A 34 3.74 16.11 21.31
CA ALA A 34 3.88 16.72 22.65
C ALA A 34 3.00 17.98 22.83
N LYS A 35 2.62 18.65 21.73
CA LYS A 35 1.75 19.85 21.74
C LYS A 35 0.26 19.50 21.69
N VAL A 36 -0.11 18.23 21.43
CA VAL A 36 -1.51 17.81 21.39
C VAL A 36 -2.14 17.92 22.78
N LYS A 37 -3.21 18.70 22.89
CA LYS A 37 -3.91 18.89 24.16
C LYS A 37 -4.62 17.58 24.55
N LYS A 38 -4.37 17.12 25.78
CA LYS A 38 -5.08 15.99 26.36
C LYS A 38 -6.44 16.43 26.90
N ASN A 39 -7.50 15.74 26.49
CA ASN A 39 -8.83 15.91 27.09
C ASN A 39 -9.00 14.89 28.22
N PRO A 40 -9.12 15.34 29.51
CA PRO A 40 -9.30 14.43 30.64
C PRO A 40 -10.65 13.67 30.59
N LEU A 41 -11.64 14.20 29.88
CA LEU A 41 -12.94 13.55 29.69
C LEU A 41 -12.91 12.55 28.53
N LYS A 42 -11.80 12.46 27.80
CA LYS A 42 -11.60 11.70 26.55
C LYS A 42 -12.50 12.20 25.42
N ASP A 43 -12.04 12.02 24.21
CA ASP A 43 -12.79 12.32 22.98
C ASP A 43 -13.19 11.01 22.30
N ALA A 44 -14.27 11.04 21.53
CA ALA A 44 -14.63 9.94 20.64
C ALA A 44 -13.98 10.16 19.27
N TYR A 45 -13.20 9.18 18.83
CA TYR A 45 -12.56 9.18 17.52
C TYR A 45 -13.22 8.15 16.62
N PHE A 46 -13.39 8.48 15.35
CA PHE A 46 -14.02 7.64 14.34
C PHE A 46 -13.05 7.38 13.20
N GLY A 47 -12.80 6.14 12.93
CA GLY A 47 -11.85 5.74 11.89
C GLY A 47 -12.15 4.39 11.30
N GLU A 48 -11.26 3.92 10.44
CA GLU A 48 -11.37 2.63 9.77
C GLU A 48 -10.03 1.89 9.87
N THR A 49 -10.10 0.61 10.19
CA THR A 49 -8.93 -0.27 10.31
C THR A 49 -8.99 -1.46 9.35
N HIS A 50 -9.85 -1.38 8.34
CA HIS A 50 -9.97 -2.40 7.30
C HIS A 50 -10.27 -1.72 5.96
N VAL A 51 -9.21 -1.28 5.28
CA VAL A 51 -9.30 -0.53 4.01
C VAL A 51 -8.39 -1.16 2.98
N HIS A 52 -8.95 -1.51 1.83
CA HIS A 52 -8.21 -2.05 0.69
C HIS A 52 -8.14 -1.05 -0.45
N THR A 53 -6.98 -0.97 -1.09
CA THR A 53 -6.71 -0.13 -2.24
C THR A 53 -6.48 -0.97 -3.51
N GLY A 54 -6.11 -0.35 -4.62
CA GLY A 54 -5.73 -1.08 -5.84
C GLY A 54 -4.49 -1.95 -5.67
N VAL A 55 -3.77 -1.81 -4.57
CA VAL A 55 -2.62 -2.66 -4.22
C VAL A 55 -3.08 -4.01 -3.65
N SER A 56 -4.29 -4.11 -3.16
CA SER A 56 -4.90 -5.38 -2.74
C SER A 56 -5.55 -6.07 -3.94
N MET A 57 -5.24 -7.34 -4.17
CA MET A 57 -5.70 -8.06 -5.37
C MET A 57 -7.23 -8.14 -5.46
N ASP A 58 -7.93 -8.30 -4.36
CA ASP A 58 -9.39 -8.35 -4.29
C ASP A 58 -10.03 -7.00 -4.69
N ALA A 59 -9.52 -5.90 -4.16
CA ALA A 59 -9.97 -4.56 -4.53
C ALA A 59 -9.61 -4.23 -5.99
N PHE A 60 -8.43 -4.66 -6.46
CA PHE A 60 -8.05 -4.50 -7.86
C PHE A 60 -9.01 -5.24 -8.79
N ILE A 61 -9.34 -6.50 -8.50
CA ILE A 61 -10.30 -7.31 -9.26
C ILE A 61 -11.69 -6.66 -9.26
N ALA A 62 -12.08 -6.06 -8.13
CA ALA A 62 -13.33 -5.31 -8.01
C ALA A 62 -13.32 -3.96 -8.74
N GLY A 63 -12.21 -3.59 -9.38
CA GLY A 63 -12.08 -2.37 -10.21
C GLY A 63 -11.46 -1.18 -9.49
N ASN A 64 -11.01 -1.32 -8.24
CA ASN A 64 -10.29 -0.26 -7.55
C ASN A 64 -8.92 -0.06 -8.19
N ARG A 65 -8.56 1.20 -8.45
CA ARG A 65 -7.27 1.62 -9.00
C ARG A 65 -6.64 2.75 -8.17
N LEU A 66 -7.22 3.02 -6.98
CA LEU A 66 -6.68 4.00 -6.06
C LEU A 66 -5.51 3.43 -5.27
N THR A 67 -4.60 4.29 -4.92
CA THR A 67 -3.38 3.98 -4.15
C THR A 67 -3.62 4.15 -2.63
N PRO A 68 -2.71 3.68 -1.76
CA PRO A 68 -2.75 4.01 -0.33
C PRO A 68 -2.80 5.52 -0.06
N GLU A 69 -2.05 6.32 -0.83
CA GLU A 69 -2.10 7.78 -0.82
C GLU A 69 -3.52 8.32 -1.03
N ASP A 70 -4.21 7.80 -2.06
CA ASP A 70 -5.59 8.20 -2.37
C ASP A 70 -6.56 7.80 -1.25
N ALA A 71 -6.35 6.64 -0.61
CA ALA A 71 -7.18 6.18 0.50
C ALA A 71 -7.11 7.15 1.69
N TYR A 72 -5.91 7.64 2.06
CA TYR A 72 -5.76 8.64 3.11
C TYR A 72 -6.38 9.98 2.73
N ARG A 73 -6.24 10.43 1.49
CA ARG A 73 -6.89 11.65 0.99
C ARG A 73 -8.41 11.53 1.03
N PHE A 74 -8.96 10.39 0.61
CA PHE A 74 -10.38 10.11 0.71
C PHE A 74 -10.87 10.13 2.15
N ALA A 75 -10.15 9.49 3.06
CA ALA A 75 -10.45 9.49 4.49
C ALA A 75 -10.44 10.90 5.12
N LYS A 76 -9.58 11.78 4.64
CA LYS A 76 -9.57 13.21 5.00
C LYS A 76 -10.73 14.01 4.37
N GLY A 77 -11.57 13.39 3.54
CA GLY A 77 -12.76 13.98 2.95
C GLY A 77 -12.57 14.57 1.55
N GLU A 78 -11.49 14.22 0.85
CA GLU A 78 -11.33 14.60 -0.55
C GLU A 78 -12.30 13.81 -1.46
N LYS A 79 -12.61 14.37 -2.61
CA LYS A 79 -13.39 13.67 -3.64
C LYS A 79 -12.47 12.80 -4.47
N MET A 80 -12.87 11.54 -4.67
CA MET A 80 -12.14 10.60 -5.52
C MET A 80 -13.01 10.08 -6.64
N MET A 81 -12.41 9.94 -7.83
CA MET A 81 -13.04 9.29 -8.97
C MET A 81 -12.81 7.78 -8.87
N VAL A 82 -13.88 7.00 -8.78
CA VAL A 82 -13.82 5.54 -8.76
C VAL A 82 -14.82 5.00 -9.78
N ASN A 83 -14.34 4.18 -10.70
CA ASN A 83 -15.18 3.54 -11.73
C ASN A 83 -16.12 4.53 -12.45
N GLY A 84 -15.62 5.71 -12.82
CA GLY A 84 -16.35 6.74 -13.54
C GLY A 84 -17.31 7.58 -12.69
N SER A 85 -17.35 7.38 -11.38
CA SER A 85 -18.20 8.13 -10.45
C SER A 85 -17.38 8.84 -9.40
N MET A 86 -17.83 10.05 -9.02
CA MET A 86 -17.20 10.81 -7.93
C MET A 86 -17.76 10.38 -6.58
N HIS A 87 -16.86 10.03 -5.67
CA HIS A 87 -17.19 9.63 -4.31
C HIS A 87 -16.59 10.60 -3.29
N LYS A 88 -17.26 10.79 -2.19
CA LYS A 88 -16.80 11.56 -1.03
C LYS A 88 -17.47 11.03 0.22
N ILE A 89 -16.71 10.85 1.30
CA ILE A 89 -17.31 10.53 2.61
C ILE A 89 -18.01 11.78 3.18
N LYS A 90 -19.07 11.56 3.94
CA LYS A 90 -19.87 12.66 4.53
C LYS A 90 -19.10 13.40 5.63
N ARG A 91 -18.33 12.67 6.43
CA ARG A 91 -17.51 13.18 7.52
C ARG A 91 -16.09 12.62 7.35
N PRO A 92 -15.06 13.46 7.38
CA PRO A 92 -13.68 13.00 7.46
C PRO A 92 -13.48 12.08 8.68
N LEU A 93 -12.60 11.10 8.53
CA LEU A 93 -12.22 10.20 9.61
C LEU A 93 -11.13 10.83 10.48
N ASP A 94 -11.01 10.36 11.71
CA ASP A 94 -9.98 10.80 12.65
C ASP A 94 -8.72 9.91 12.56
N PHE A 95 -8.89 8.65 12.12
CA PHE A 95 -7.76 7.73 11.91
C PHE A 95 -8.08 6.69 10.82
N VAL A 96 -7.05 6.17 10.17
CA VAL A 96 -7.17 5.09 9.17
C VAL A 96 -5.93 4.19 9.19
N ALA A 97 -6.17 2.89 9.04
CA ALA A 97 -5.18 1.90 8.65
C ALA A 97 -5.52 1.37 7.26
N VAL A 98 -4.62 1.53 6.30
CA VAL A 98 -4.71 0.85 5.01
C VAL A 98 -4.17 -0.57 5.19
N THR A 99 -5.02 -1.55 4.97
CA THR A 99 -4.80 -2.97 5.26
C THR A 99 -4.89 -3.81 4.00
N ASP A 100 -4.20 -3.40 2.95
CA ASP A 100 -4.11 -4.20 1.73
C ASP A 100 -3.60 -5.62 2.05
N HIS A 101 -4.11 -6.62 1.35
CA HIS A 101 -3.64 -7.99 1.48
C HIS A 101 -2.14 -8.07 1.24
N SER A 102 -1.41 -8.68 2.17
CA SER A 102 0.03 -8.96 2.01
C SER A 102 0.29 -9.99 0.91
N GLU A 103 -0.67 -10.88 0.70
CA GLU A 103 -0.67 -11.84 -0.38
C GLU A 103 -0.88 -11.11 -1.72
N PHE A 104 -0.05 -11.43 -2.70
CA PHE A 104 -0.09 -10.85 -4.05
C PHE A 104 0.21 -9.33 -4.12
N MET A 105 0.78 -8.75 -3.07
CA MET A 105 1.17 -7.35 -3.05
C MET A 105 2.22 -7.02 -4.13
N GLY A 106 3.11 -7.96 -4.43
CA GLY A 106 4.09 -7.81 -5.52
C GLY A 106 3.46 -7.83 -6.91
N GLU A 107 2.45 -8.66 -7.11
CA GLU A 107 1.67 -8.71 -8.35
C GLU A 107 0.87 -7.42 -8.54
N ALA A 108 0.22 -6.95 -7.50
CA ALA A 108 -0.50 -5.68 -7.52
C ALA A 108 0.42 -4.51 -7.89
N TYR A 109 1.68 -4.52 -7.43
CA TYR A 109 2.67 -3.55 -7.85
C TYR A 109 2.86 -3.54 -9.37
N SER A 110 3.05 -4.73 -9.98
CA SER A 110 3.20 -4.87 -11.43
C SER A 110 1.93 -4.48 -12.19
N LEU A 111 0.75 -4.71 -11.61
CA LEU A 111 -0.52 -4.33 -12.24
C LEU A 111 -0.77 -2.82 -12.19
N MET A 112 -0.34 -2.13 -11.13
CA MET A 112 -0.67 -0.73 -10.86
C MET A 112 0.35 0.27 -11.42
N ASN A 113 1.60 -0.14 -11.61
CA ASN A 113 2.68 0.80 -11.91
C ASN A 113 3.22 0.60 -13.32
N GLU A 114 2.92 1.55 -14.21
CA GLU A 114 3.49 1.59 -15.56
C GLU A 114 5.03 1.61 -15.49
N GLY A 115 5.66 0.76 -16.30
CA GLY A 115 7.12 0.58 -16.28
C GLY A 115 7.64 -0.34 -15.17
N ALA A 116 6.80 -0.83 -14.27
CA ALA A 116 7.20 -1.86 -13.32
C ALA A 116 7.56 -3.17 -14.04
N PRO A 117 8.53 -3.93 -13.55
CA PRO A 117 8.79 -5.27 -14.07
C PRO A 117 7.50 -6.11 -14.06
N GLY A 118 7.21 -6.78 -15.17
CA GLY A 118 5.97 -7.56 -15.33
C GLY A 118 4.74 -6.76 -15.79
N TYR A 119 4.78 -5.42 -15.79
CA TYR A 119 3.65 -4.59 -16.23
C TYR A 119 3.19 -4.91 -17.66
N ASP A 120 4.14 -5.10 -18.59
CA ASP A 120 3.85 -5.39 -19.99
C ASP A 120 3.59 -6.87 -20.30
N HIS A 121 3.63 -7.74 -19.31
CA HIS A 121 3.32 -9.15 -19.48
C HIS A 121 1.86 -9.34 -19.91
N GLU A 122 1.60 -10.31 -20.80
CA GLU A 122 0.26 -10.53 -21.37
C GLU A 122 -0.82 -10.81 -20.31
N ILE A 123 -0.50 -11.57 -19.27
CA ILE A 123 -1.42 -11.85 -18.15
C ILE A 123 -1.71 -10.57 -17.38
N ALA A 124 -0.69 -9.76 -17.11
CA ALA A 124 -0.87 -8.47 -16.42
C ALA A 124 -1.75 -7.51 -17.23
N LYS A 125 -1.56 -7.44 -18.54
CA LYS A 125 -2.45 -6.68 -19.44
C LYS A 125 -3.88 -7.20 -19.39
N ALA A 126 -4.07 -8.51 -19.45
CA ALA A 126 -5.40 -9.12 -19.37
C ALA A 126 -6.15 -8.73 -18.09
N PHE A 127 -5.46 -8.72 -16.94
CA PHE A 127 -6.06 -8.26 -15.67
C PHE A 127 -6.45 -6.78 -15.70
N ARG A 128 -5.60 -5.91 -16.26
CA ARG A 128 -5.90 -4.47 -16.36
C ARG A 128 -7.04 -4.16 -17.34
N GLU A 129 -7.16 -4.95 -18.39
CA GLU A 129 -8.16 -4.79 -19.45
C GLU A 129 -9.48 -5.49 -19.16
N ALA A 130 -9.57 -6.24 -18.05
CA ALA A 130 -10.82 -6.87 -17.64
C ALA A 130 -11.91 -5.82 -17.40
N LYS A 131 -12.97 -5.88 -18.21
CA LYS A 131 -14.02 -4.84 -18.24
C LYS A 131 -15.05 -4.99 -17.12
N ASP A 132 -15.10 -6.14 -16.49
CA ASP A 132 -16.07 -6.48 -15.46
C ASP A 132 -15.49 -7.47 -14.45
N LEU A 133 -16.14 -7.54 -13.29
CA LEU A 133 -15.75 -8.42 -12.19
C LEU A 133 -15.73 -9.90 -12.61
N THR A 134 -16.65 -10.33 -13.44
CA THR A 134 -16.73 -11.74 -13.88
C THR A 134 -15.49 -12.12 -14.67
N THR A 135 -15.05 -11.26 -15.57
CA THR A 135 -13.83 -11.47 -16.37
C THR A 135 -12.59 -11.47 -15.47
N ALA A 136 -12.49 -10.52 -14.55
CA ALA A 136 -11.37 -10.44 -13.61
C ALA A 136 -11.30 -11.66 -12.69
N LEU A 137 -12.44 -12.15 -12.18
CA LEU A 137 -12.50 -13.38 -11.37
C LEU A 137 -12.13 -14.63 -12.14
N LYS A 138 -12.46 -14.73 -13.44
CA LYS A 138 -12.01 -15.84 -14.28
C LYS A 138 -10.49 -15.86 -14.41
N LEU A 139 -9.87 -14.72 -14.66
CA LEU A 139 -8.42 -14.59 -14.71
C LEU A 139 -7.77 -14.97 -13.36
N TYR A 140 -8.31 -14.46 -12.27
CA TYR A 140 -7.82 -14.79 -10.93
C TYR A 140 -7.92 -16.30 -10.64
N ASN A 141 -9.04 -16.91 -10.96
CA ASN A 141 -9.21 -18.36 -10.82
C ASN A 141 -8.19 -19.12 -11.67
N GLN A 142 -8.02 -18.74 -12.94
CA GLN A 142 -7.14 -19.42 -13.89
C GLN A 142 -5.66 -19.30 -13.48
N TYR A 143 -5.20 -18.11 -13.10
CA TYR A 143 -3.77 -17.84 -12.92
C TYR A 143 -3.30 -17.85 -11.46
N VAL A 144 -4.21 -17.86 -10.50
CA VAL A 144 -3.89 -17.86 -9.06
C VAL A 144 -4.48 -19.07 -8.35
N LEU A 145 -5.81 -19.20 -8.32
CA LEU A 145 -6.45 -20.23 -7.49
C LEU A 145 -6.25 -21.65 -8.04
N THR A 146 -6.35 -21.84 -9.35
CA THR A 146 -6.19 -23.18 -9.94
C THR A 146 -4.76 -23.73 -9.80
N PRO A 147 -3.70 -22.97 -10.07
CA PRO A 147 -2.33 -23.40 -9.77
C PRO A 147 -2.14 -23.73 -8.28
N LEU A 148 -2.64 -22.89 -7.38
CA LEU A 148 -2.53 -23.09 -5.93
C LEU A 148 -3.23 -24.41 -5.50
N ALA A 149 -4.45 -24.65 -5.97
CA ALA A 149 -5.21 -25.87 -5.67
C ALA A 149 -4.53 -27.14 -6.21
N GLY A 150 -3.76 -27.02 -7.30
CA GLY A 150 -2.94 -28.08 -7.86
C GLY A 150 -1.59 -28.31 -7.17
N GLY A 151 -1.31 -27.56 -6.10
CA GLY A 151 -0.01 -27.63 -5.40
C GLY A 151 1.11 -26.88 -6.10
N GLY A 152 0.79 -26.07 -7.11
CA GLY A 152 1.72 -25.18 -7.80
C GLY A 152 1.87 -23.81 -7.13
N SER A 153 2.64 -22.94 -7.76
CA SER A 153 2.76 -21.55 -7.33
C SER A 153 1.46 -20.78 -7.57
N PRO A 154 0.98 -20.01 -6.58
CA PRO A 154 -0.13 -19.09 -6.80
C PRO A 154 0.28 -17.81 -7.55
N HIS A 155 1.59 -17.64 -7.77
CA HIS A 155 2.15 -16.47 -8.44
C HIS A 155 2.11 -16.65 -9.96
N PRO A 156 1.43 -15.76 -10.70
CA PRO A 156 1.49 -15.73 -12.16
C PRO A 156 2.90 -15.44 -12.70
N ASP A 157 3.14 -15.75 -13.95
CA ASP A 157 4.46 -15.60 -14.59
C ASP A 157 5.01 -14.16 -14.59
N PHE A 158 4.16 -13.15 -14.40
CA PHE A 158 4.61 -11.76 -14.28
C PHE A 158 5.10 -11.38 -12.87
N TYR A 159 5.00 -12.24 -11.89
CA TYR A 159 5.48 -11.97 -10.54
C TYR A 159 7.00 -11.78 -10.49
N GLN A 160 7.44 -10.72 -9.82
CA GLN A 160 8.83 -10.30 -9.77
C GLN A 160 9.53 -10.58 -8.43
N GLY A 161 8.95 -11.47 -7.62
CA GLY A 161 9.56 -11.89 -6.37
C GLY A 161 9.48 -10.86 -5.24
N THR A 162 10.27 -11.10 -4.20
CA THR A 162 10.22 -10.33 -2.94
C THR A 162 10.60 -8.87 -3.09
N GLU A 163 11.33 -8.48 -4.12
CA GLU A 163 11.70 -7.05 -4.32
C GLU A 163 10.47 -6.21 -4.72
N ALA A 164 9.53 -6.77 -5.49
CA ALA A 164 8.27 -6.10 -5.79
C ALA A 164 7.42 -5.94 -4.52
N VAL A 165 7.37 -6.94 -3.65
CA VAL A 165 6.69 -6.87 -2.35
C VAL A 165 7.30 -5.79 -1.47
N LYS A 166 8.62 -5.76 -1.34
CA LYS A 166 9.33 -4.72 -0.55
C LYS A 166 9.06 -3.33 -1.09
N SER A 167 9.09 -3.14 -2.41
CA SER A 167 8.82 -1.84 -3.05
C SER A 167 7.40 -1.37 -2.78
N THR A 168 6.42 -2.27 -2.81
CA THR A 168 5.03 -1.96 -2.51
C THR A 168 4.84 -1.61 -1.04
N TRP A 169 5.42 -2.39 -0.15
CA TRP A 169 5.38 -2.12 1.29
C TRP A 169 6.03 -0.79 1.63
N GLN A 170 7.17 -0.47 1.03
CA GLN A 170 7.84 0.81 1.22
C GLN A 170 6.94 1.99 0.80
N LYS A 171 6.23 1.89 -0.32
CA LYS A 171 5.26 2.91 -0.74
C LYS A 171 4.09 3.05 0.22
N ASN A 172 3.62 1.95 0.81
CA ASN A 172 2.59 2.01 1.84
C ASN A 172 3.08 2.74 3.09
N ILE A 173 4.31 2.45 3.55
CA ILE A 173 4.96 3.18 4.64
C ILE A 173 5.04 4.68 4.32
N GLU A 174 5.56 5.04 3.16
CA GLU A 174 5.71 6.44 2.73
C GLU A 174 4.36 7.18 2.71
N ALA A 175 3.31 6.56 2.18
CA ALA A 175 1.96 7.14 2.17
C ALA A 175 1.42 7.30 3.61
N THR A 176 1.62 6.29 4.46
CA THR A 176 1.19 6.33 5.86
C THR A 176 1.85 7.47 6.61
N GLU A 177 3.17 7.63 6.48
CA GLU A 177 3.93 8.69 7.14
C GLU A 177 3.60 10.09 6.59
N ALA A 178 3.44 10.21 5.27
CA ALA A 178 3.13 11.49 4.62
C ALA A 178 1.77 12.07 5.03
N HIS A 179 0.83 11.21 5.43
CA HIS A 179 -0.52 11.63 5.81
C HIS A 179 -0.74 11.77 7.31
N TYR A 180 0.22 11.38 8.14
CA TYR A 180 0.13 11.53 9.58
C TYR A 180 0.14 13.00 10.01
N GLU A 181 -0.89 13.45 10.71
CA GLU A 181 -1.03 14.80 11.23
C GLU A 181 -1.36 14.76 12.74
N PRO A 182 -0.36 14.88 13.63
CA PRO A 182 -0.57 14.80 15.08
C PRO A 182 -1.69 15.69 15.58
N GLY A 183 -2.66 15.08 16.29
CA GLY A 183 -3.82 15.77 16.84
C GLY A 183 -4.94 16.10 15.84
N LYS A 184 -4.82 15.69 14.58
CA LYS A 184 -5.83 15.88 13.54
C LYS A 184 -6.22 14.62 12.83
N PHE A 185 -5.24 13.87 12.34
CA PHE A 185 -5.46 12.64 11.58
C PHE A 185 -4.36 11.64 11.86
N THR A 186 -4.74 10.46 12.35
CA THR A 186 -3.81 9.39 12.68
C THR A 186 -3.80 8.34 11.57
N THR A 187 -2.63 8.03 11.07
CA THR A 187 -2.39 6.92 10.16
C THR A 187 -1.71 5.77 10.91
N ILE A 188 -1.98 4.54 10.51
CA ILE A 188 -1.44 3.34 11.17
C ILE A 188 -0.80 2.47 10.10
N HIS A 189 0.45 2.06 10.31
CA HIS A 189 1.11 1.05 9.47
C HIS A 189 0.40 -0.28 9.63
N ALA A 190 -0.10 -0.82 8.54
CA ALA A 190 -0.94 -2.01 8.59
C ALA A 190 -0.90 -2.81 7.30
N TYR A 191 -1.30 -4.07 7.40
CA TYR A 191 -1.60 -4.95 6.27
C TYR A 191 -2.60 -6.01 6.71
N GLU A 192 -3.29 -6.63 5.77
CA GLU A 192 -4.09 -7.82 6.05
C GLU A 192 -3.30 -9.08 5.72
N TRP A 193 -3.29 -10.00 6.65
CA TRP A 193 -2.75 -11.34 6.48
C TRP A 193 -3.87 -12.36 6.40
N THR A 194 -3.78 -13.26 5.42
CA THR A 194 -4.75 -14.33 5.20
C THR A 194 -4.10 -15.68 5.45
N SER A 195 -4.61 -16.40 6.45
CA SER A 195 -4.34 -17.82 6.65
C SER A 195 -5.44 -18.65 6.02
N ALA A 196 -5.09 -19.81 5.47
CA ALA A 196 -6.06 -20.70 4.84
C ALA A 196 -5.93 -22.15 5.33
N PRO A 197 -6.02 -22.43 6.64
CA PRO A 197 -5.91 -23.79 7.16
C PRO A 197 -7.07 -24.66 6.65
N GLY A 198 -6.73 -25.75 6.00
CA GLY A 198 -7.74 -26.66 5.41
C GLY A 198 -8.64 -26.02 4.33
N GLY A 199 -8.19 -24.93 3.70
CA GLY A 199 -8.93 -24.19 2.69
C GLY A 199 -9.92 -23.16 3.23
N ALA A 200 -9.98 -22.95 4.54
CA ALA A 200 -10.83 -21.93 5.17
C ALA A 200 -10.04 -20.64 5.39
N ASN A 201 -10.44 -19.57 4.73
CA ASN A 201 -9.80 -18.26 4.88
C ASN A 201 -10.01 -17.68 6.28
N GLN A 202 -8.93 -17.21 6.86
CA GLN A 202 -8.92 -16.46 8.12
C GLN A 202 -8.15 -15.17 7.93
N HIS A 203 -8.87 -14.07 7.79
CA HIS A 203 -8.28 -12.75 7.62
C HIS A 203 -7.94 -12.10 8.96
N ARG A 204 -6.80 -11.42 9.03
CA ARG A 204 -6.35 -10.67 10.21
C ARG A 204 -5.69 -9.37 9.78
N ASN A 205 -6.21 -8.27 10.26
CA ASN A 205 -5.52 -6.99 10.15
C ASN A 205 -4.41 -6.91 11.19
N ILE A 206 -3.22 -6.66 10.72
CA ILE A 206 -2.02 -6.43 11.54
C ILE A 206 -1.77 -4.92 11.53
N LEU A 207 -1.78 -4.33 12.73
CA LEU A 207 -1.65 -2.90 12.97
C LEU A 207 -0.37 -2.59 13.74
#